data_e1bb2d3c0d1ca4cd9b823ef811e01a8b
#
_entry.id   e1bb2d3c0d1ca4cd9b823ef811e01a8b
#
_cell.length_a   1.000
_cell.length_b   1.000
_cell.length_c   1.000
_cell.angle_alpha   90.00
_cell.angle_beta   90.00
_cell.angle_gamma   90.00
#
_symmetry.space_group_name_H-M   'P 1'
#
loop_
_entity.id
_entity.type
_entity.pdbx_description
1 polymer ?
#
loop_
_entity_poly.entity_id
_entity_poly.type
_entity_poly.pdbx_seq_one_letter_code
_entity_poly.pdbx_strand_id
1 'polypeptide(L)'
;MYTKQALRALGLTGNELTPEWRHALDEQGYFLVEGVYSKAECREMAEEFDRLTTIEREQGGHEVHVEPGAPRISNIFNKTAVYDRCLECKPLLAAAQHLLGEFKIHGANLRDPLQGQGHQDLHADVPKYFQDDWWVANGILLFDDMTLENGPTRLVPGSHLRAPINIPYVNIGAWEPTPLTPEEQALVPKDFSKPYPGEIYVTAPAGSVAVLNSSLWHAGTTNKSGARRRVLHLTYTRRDLPQQLVQRDYVTEGLYTRLSPAHRFLMDVEPTEAGSAAAPRRAAGRAGAKNWWN
;
A
#
# COMPACT_ATOMS: atom_id res chain seq x y z
N MET A 1 -22.87 7.90 0.09
CA MET A 1 -22.06 7.76 1.33
C MET A 1 -20.81 8.62 1.16
N TYR A 2 -20.26 9.20 2.25
CA TYR A 2 -18.98 9.90 2.28
C TYR A 2 -17.99 9.11 3.14
N THR A 3 -16.70 9.31 2.93
CA THR A 3 -15.65 8.57 3.66
C THR A 3 -15.83 8.63 5.17
N LYS A 4 -16.10 9.80 5.76
CA LYS A 4 -16.37 9.93 7.20
C LYS A 4 -17.54 9.07 7.69
N GLN A 5 -18.57 8.89 6.88
CA GLN A 5 -19.71 8.03 7.23
C GLN A 5 -19.31 6.55 7.19
N ALA A 6 -18.55 6.15 6.15
CA ALA A 6 -18.02 4.80 6.05
C ALA A 6 -17.12 4.46 7.25
N LEU A 7 -16.19 5.34 7.60
CA LEU A 7 -15.28 5.15 8.73
C LEU A 7 -16.04 5.01 10.07
N ARG A 8 -17.05 5.85 10.30
CA ARG A 8 -17.92 5.70 11.49
C ARG A 8 -18.65 4.36 11.52
N ALA A 9 -19.14 3.89 10.38
CA ALA A 9 -19.78 2.57 10.28
C ALA A 9 -18.80 1.41 10.55
N LEU A 10 -17.49 1.63 10.31
CA LEU A 10 -16.40 0.71 10.66
C LEU A 10 -15.87 0.93 12.10
N GLY A 11 -16.56 1.73 12.90
CA GLY A 11 -16.21 1.94 14.32
C GLY A 11 -15.04 2.89 14.58
N LEU A 12 -14.72 3.80 13.62
CA LEU A 12 -13.77 4.88 13.87
C LEU A 12 -14.51 6.05 14.56
N THR A 13 -13.89 6.60 15.58
CA THR A 13 -14.42 7.70 16.39
C THR A 13 -13.90 9.07 15.96
N GLY A 14 -12.80 9.07 15.21
CA GLY A 14 -12.06 10.26 14.79
C GLY A 14 -10.84 10.58 15.68
N ASN A 15 -10.57 9.75 16.69
CA ASN A 15 -9.44 9.91 17.62
C ASN A 15 -8.33 8.86 17.40
N GLU A 16 -8.45 8.04 16.36
CA GLU A 16 -7.52 6.94 16.08
C GLU A 16 -6.14 7.43 15.61
N LEU A 17 -6.05 8.64 15.05
CA LEU A 17 -4.79 9.29 14.75
C LEU A 17 -4.42 10.23 15.90
N THR A 18 -3.54 9.77 16.80
CA THR A 18 -3.09 10.59 17.94
C THR A 18 -2.35 11.85 17.47
N PRO A 19 -2.24 12.88 18.31
CA PRO A 19 -1.47 14.08 17.95
C PRO A 19 -0.02 13.76 17.57
N GLU A 20 0.61 12.80 18.24
CA GLU A 20 1.98 12.35 17.97
C GLU A 20 2.09 11.67 16.60
N TRP A 21 1.18 10.77 16.27
CA TRP A 21 1.16 10.11 14.96
C TRP A 21 0.83 11.08 13.83
N ARG A 22 -0.08 12.02 14.07
CA ARG A 22 -0.37 13.10 13.12
C ARG A 22 0.88 13.92 12.84
N HIS A 23 1.54 14.41 13.89
CA HIS A 23 2.77 15.19 13.77
C HIS A 23 3.87 14.39 13.04
N ALA A 24 4.06 13.11 13.40
CA ALA A 24 5.04 12.27 12.73
C ALA A 24 4.70 12.09 11.23
N LEU A 25 3.43 11.91 10.89
CA LEU A 25 3.00 11.77 9.50
C LEU A 25 3.19 13.07 8.71
N ASP A 26 2.91 14.22 9.32
CA ASP A 26 3.02 15.54 8.69
C ASP A 26 4.49 15.98 8.52
N GLU A 27 5.37 15.69 9.49
CA GLU A 27 6.77 16.15 9.48
C GLU A 27 7.75 15.11 8.97
N GLN A 28 7.53 13.83 9.31
CA GLN A 28 8.42 12.74 8.94
C GLN A 28 7.91 11.93 7.74
N GLY A 29 6.60 12.01 7.46
CA GLY A 29 5.94 11.25 6.40
C GLY A 29 5.56 9.82 6.77
N TYR A 30 5.77 9.40 8.02
CA TYR A 30 5.44 8.05 8.49
C TYR A 30 5.29 7.99 10.00
N PHE A 31 4.65 6.93 10.47
CA PHE A 31 4.69 6.47 11.86
C PHE A 31 4.55 4.94 11.92
N LEU A 32 4.91 4.36 13.07
CA LEU A 32 4.85 2.93 13.33
C LEU A 32 3.95 2.67 14.52
N VAL A 33 3.09 1.64 14.40
CA VAL A 33 2.20 1.17 15.48
C VAL A 33 2.44 -0.31 15.69
N GLU A 34 2.83 -0.69 16.90
CA GLU A 34 3.00 -2.09 17.27
C GLU A 34 1.69 -2.70 17.81
N GLY A 35 1.55 -4.02 17.67
CA GLY A 35 0.46 -4.77 18.27
C GLY A 35 -0.93 -4.50 17.68
N VAL A 36 -1.01 -4.04 16.43
CA VAL A 36 -2.29 -3.85 15.72
C VAL A 36 -2.98 -5.19 15.48
N TYR A 37 -2.19 -6.22 15.17
CA TYR A 37 -2.63 -7.60 15.01
C TYR A 37 -1.95 -8.50 16.03
N SER A 38 -2.70 -9.48 16.54
CA SER A 38 -2.17 -10.51 17.42
C SER A 38 -1.23 -11.47 16.66
N LYS A 39 -0.34 -12.15 17.39
CA LYS A 39 0.52 -13.20 16.83
C LYS A 39 -0.27 -14.33 16.15
N ALA A 40 -1.48 -14.62 16.63
CA ALA A 40 -2.35 -15.63 16.03
C ALA A 40 -2.88 -15.19 14.68
N GLU A 41 -3.35 -13.94 14.57
CA GLU A 41 -3.80 -13.36 13.30
C GLU A 41 -2.65 -13.26 12.30
N CYS A 42 -1.45 -12.87 12.73
CA CYS A 42 -0.28 -12.83 11.87
C CYS A 42 0.07 -14.20 11.31
N ARG A 43 0.01 -15.25 12.15
CA ARG A 43 0.24 -16.63 11.67
C ARG A 43 -0.80 -17.05 10.64
N GLU A 44 -2.08 -16.81 10.90
CA GLU A 44 -3.16 -17.12 9.96
C GLU A 44 -2.95 -16.42 8.60
N MET A 45 -2.64 -15.12 8.62
CA MET A 45 -2.36 -14.35 7.40
C MET A 45 -1.09 -14.83 6.67
N ALA A 46 -0.07 -15.21 7.41
CA ALA A 46 1.19 -15.73 6.88
C ALA A 46 1.00 -17.11 6.24
N GLU A 47 0.27 -18.01 6.89
CA GLU A 47 -0.07 -19.35 6.35
C GLU A 47 -0.93 -19.24 5.08
N GLU A 48 -1.88 -18.31 5.06
CA GLU A 48 -2.72 -18.06 3.90
C GLU A 48 -1.90 -17.48 2.73
N PHE A 49 -0.93 -16.60 3.00
CA PHE A 49 0.00 -16.13 1.98
C PHE A 49 0.77 -17.31 1.35
N ASP A 50 1.29 -18.22 2.16
CA ASP A 50 2.02 -19.40 1.68
C ASP A 50 1.12 -20.30 0.84
N ARG A 51 -0.13 -20.51 1.27
CA ARG A 51 -1.14 -21.25 0.51
C ARG A 51 -1.40 -20.63 -0.87
N LEU A 52 -1.64 -19.32 -0.91
CA LEU A 52 -1.88 -18.60 -2.17
C LEU A 52 -0.66 -18.63 -3.09
N THR A 53 0.54 -18.44 -2.54
CA THR A 53 1.80 -18.53 -3.29
C THR A 53 1.99 -19.92 -3.90
N THR A 54 1.63 -20.97 -3.17
CA THR A 54 1.68 -22.35 -3.69
C THR A 54 0.71 -22.56 -4.86
N ILE A 55 -0.44 -21.93 -4.85
CA ILE A 55 -1.45 -21.99 -5.92
C ILE A 55 -1.01 -21.19 -7.15
N GLU A 56 -0.59 -19.93 -6.96
CA GLU A 56 -0.29 -19.00 -8.06
C GLU A 56 1.13 -19.15 -8.61
N ARG A 57 2.04 -19.70 -7.81
CA ARG A 57 3.44 -19.95 -8.20
C ARG A 57 4.08 -18.69 -8.81
N GLU A 58 4.69 -18.83 -9.98
CA GLU A 58 5.38 -17.76 -10.70
C GLU A 58 4.42 -16.68 -11.26
N GLN A 59 3.11 -16.94 -11.26
CA GLN A 59 2.09 -16.00 -11.70
C GLN A 59 1.58 -15.13 -10.56
N GLY A 60 2.07 -15.34 -9.34
CA GLY A 60 1.65 -14.56 -8.18
C GLY A 60 1.80 -13.05 -8.41
N GLY A 61 0.71 -12.31 -8.17
CA GLY A 61 0.67 -10.88 -8.39
C GLY A 61 0.33 -10.43 -9.82
N HIS A 62 0.06 -11.33 -10.75
CA HIS A 62 -0.17 -11.06 -12.18
C HIS A 62 -1.25 -9.99 -12.46
N GLU A 63 -2.18 -9.77 -11.54
CA GLU A 63 -3.22 -8.74 -11.71
C GLU A 63 -2.65 -7.31 -11.56
N VAL A 64 -1.50 -7.17 -10.91
CA VAL A 64 -0.82 -5.91 -10.69
C VAL A 64 0.63 -5.97 -11.19
N HIS A 65 1.46 -6.79 -10.56
CA HIS A 65 2.88 -6.89 -10.87
C HIS A 65 3.47 -8.20 -10.37
N VAL A 66 4.18 -8.91 -11.25
CA VAL A 66 5.01 -10.07 -10.91
C VAL A 66 6.43 -9.59 -10.61
N GLU A 67 6.96 -9.93 -9.45
CA GLU A 67 8.30 -9.50 -9.01
C GLU A 67 9.23 -10.73 -8.89
N PRO A 68 10.24 -10.86 -9.78
CA PRO A 68 11.22 -11.93 -9.65
C PRO A 68 11.95 -11.88 -8.31
N GLY A 69 12.07 -13.03 -7.63
CA GLY A 69 12.76 -13.12 -6.34
C GLY A 69 12.00 -12.57 -5.13
N ALA A 70 10.78 -12.10 -5.32
CA ALA A 70 9.89 -11.70 -4.23
C ALA A 70 8.46 -12.17 -4.54
N PRO A 71 8.06 -13.37 -4.08
CA PRO A 71 6.68 -13.82 -4.20
C PRO A 71 5.68 -12.73 -3.83
N ARG A 72 4.70 -12.52 -4.71
CA ARG A 72 3.64 -11.53 -4.54
C ARG A 72 2.28 -12.18 -4.76
N ILE A 73 1.27 -11.66 -4.07
CA ILE A 73 -0.13 -11.97 -4.35
C ILE A 73 -0.90 -10.66 -4.38
N SER A 74 -1.59 -10.40 -5.47
CA SER A 74 -2.50 -9.26 -5.65
C SER A 74 -3.95 -9.71 -5.55
N ASN A 75 -4.92 -8.78 -5.59
CA ASN A 75 -6.35 -9.09 -5.60
C ASN A 75 -6.81 -9.99 -4.44
N ILE A 76 -6.19 -9.83 -3.29
CA ILE A 76 -6.26 -10.76 -2.16
C ILE A 76 -7.68 -10.94 -1.60
N PHE A 77 -8.47 -9.87 -1.58
CA PHE A 77 -9.83 -9.91 -1.04
C PHE A 77 -10.79 -10.78 -1.86
N ASN A 78 -10.54 -10.99 -3.14
CA ASN A 78 -11.30 -11.93 -3.97
C ASN A 78 -10.85 -13.38 -3.78
N LYS A 79 -9.64 -13.62 -3.28
CA LYS A 79 -9.04 -14.95 -3.14
C LYS A 79 -9.34 -15.58 -1.79
N THR A 80 -9.53 -14.78 -0.74
CA THR A 80 -9.74 -15.26 0.62
C THR A 80 -10.36 -14.20 1.51
N ALA A 81 -11.07 -14.62 2.56
CA ALA A 81 -11.61 -13.73 3.59
C ALA A 81 -10.61 -13.46 4.73
N VAL A 82 -9.47 -14.15 4.78
CA VAL A 82 -8.49 -14.02 5.87
C VAL A 82 -7.99 -12.57 6.00
N TYR A 83 -7.84 -11.86 4.89
CA TYR A 83 -7.35 -10.48 4.89
C TYR A 83 -8.45 -9.42 5.03
N ASP A 84 -9.75 -9.78 5.10
CA ASP A 84 -10.83 -8.80 5.23
C ASP A 84 -10.67 -7.93 6.48
N ARG A 85 -10.10 -8.50 7.56
CA ARG A 85 -9.74 -7.76 8.79
C ARG A 85 -8.79 -6.59 8.55
N CYS A 86 -7.97 -6.66 7.49
CA CYS A 86 -7.03 -5.59 7.15
C CYS A 86 -7.74 -4.34 6.60
N LEU A 87 -8.95 -4.48 6.05
CA LEU A 87 -9.78 -3.34 5.64
C LEU A 87 -10.21 -2.45 6.80
N GLU A 88 -10.11 -2.95 8.03
CA GLU A 88 -10.44 -2.23 9.27
C GLU A 88 -9.20 -1.80 10.06
N CYS A 89 -8.03 -1.71 9.40
CA CYS A 89 -6.81 -1.20 10.03
C CYS A 89 -6.98 0.27 10.44
N LYS A 90 -7.44 0.52 11.66
CA LYS A 90 -7.83 1.86 12.15
C LYS A 90 -6.71 2.90 12.03
N PRO A 91 -5.44 2.62 12.42
CA PRO A 91 -4.36 3.61 12.23
C PRO A 91 -4.18 4.04 10.79
N LEU A 92 -4.24 3.10 9.85
CA LEU A 92 -4.11 3.38 8.42
C LEU A 92 -5.32 4.14 7.86
N LEU A 93 -6.55 3.75 8.24
CA LEU A 93 -7.77 4.44 7.81
C LEU A 93 -7.82 5.88 8.31
N ALA A 94 -7.40 6.13 9.56
CA ALA A 94 -7.34 7.46 10.13
C ALA A 94 -6.26 8.33 9.46
N ALA A 95 -5.10 7.76 9.15
CA ALA A 95 -4.06 8.43 8.39
C ALA A 95 -4.50 8.75 6.95
N ALA A 96 -5.14 7.80 6.27
CA ALA A 96 -5.70 8.03 4.93
C ALA A 96 -6.76 9.16 4.94
N GLN A 97 -7.63 9.21 5.96
CA GLN A 97 -8.58 10.30 6.13
C GLN A 97 -7.89 11.66 6.35
N HIS A 98 -6.80 11.68 7.12
CA HIS A 98 -6.03 12.89 7.37
C HIS A 98 -5.33 13.41 6.11
N LEU A 99 -4.62 12.53 5.39
CA LEU A 99 -3.86 12.89 4.19
C LEU A 99 -4.75 13.17 2.97
N LEU A 100 -5.78 12.36 2.75
CA LEU A 100 -6.48 12.29 1.46
C LEU A 100 -7.91 12.87 1.50
N GLY A 101 -8.51 12.98 2.68
CA GLY A 101 -9.91 13.40 2.84
C GLY A 101 -10.88 12.33 2.33
N GLU A 102 -11.39 12.47 1.11
CA GLU A 102 -12.20 11.45 0.45
C GLU A 102 -11.27 10.45 -0.27
N PHE A 103 -11.33 9.17 0.12
CA PHE A 103 -10.44 8.16 -0.40
C PHE A 103 -11.14 6.83 -0.71
N LYS A 104 -10.42 5.97 -1.39
CA LYS A 104 -10.78 4.58 -1.72
C LYS A 104 -9.54 3.70 -1.71
N ILE A 105 -9.72 2.39 -1.65
CA ILE A 105 -8.60 1.46 -1.77
C ILE A 105 -7.88 1.69 -3.10
N HIS A 106 -6.55 1.70 -3.06
CA HIS A 106 -5.69 1.78 -4.25
C HIS A 106 -5.28 0.38 -4.69
N GLY A 107 -4.70 -0.39 -3.78
CA GLY A 107 -4.26 -1.75 -3.98
C GLY A 107 -4.00 -2.47 -2.68
N ALA A 108 -3.87 -3.79 -2.78
CA ALA A 108 -3.53 -4.67 -1.67
C ALA A 108 -2.64 -5.80 -2.21
N ASN A 109 -1.35 -5.74 -1.86
CA ASN A 109 -0.33 -6.63 -2.41
C ASN A 109 0.47 -7.28 -1.29
N LEU A 110 0.44 -8.60 -1.22
CA LEU A 110 1.33 -9.37 -0.37
C LEU A 110 2.72 -9.44 -1.03
N ARG A 111 3.78 -9.47 -0.21
CA ARG A 111 5.17 -9.53 -0.67
C ARG A 111 6.05 -10.22 0.35
N ASP A 112 6.97 -11.09 -0.13
CA ASP A 112 7.96 -11.79 0.68
C ASP A 112 9.29 -11.97 -0.08
N PRO A 113 10.25 -11.05 0.05
CA PRO A 113 11.53 -11.17 -0.65
C PRO A 113 12.33 -12.38 -0.21
N LEU A 114 12.79 -13.17 -1.17
CA LEU A 114 13.66 -14.30 -0.95
C LEU A 114 15.07 -13.87 -0.53
N GLN A 115 15.87 -14.81 0.00
CA GLN A 115 17.25 -14.54 0.36
C GLN A 115 18.05 -13.99 -0.84
N GLY A 116 18.80 -12.92 -0.61
CA GLY A 116 19.57 -12.22 -1.63
C GLY A 116 18.74 -11.31 -2.54
N GLN A 117 17.43 -11.24 -2.35
CA GLN A 117 16.48 -10.50 -3.18
C GLN A 117 15.80 -9.37 -2.39
N GLY A 118 14.93 -8.61 -3.06
CA GLY A 118 14.08 -7.60 -2.45
C GLY A 118 14.64 -6.19 -2.46
N HIS A 119 15.86 -5.99 -2.97
CA HIS A 119 16.42 -4.65 -3.16
C HIS A 119 15.61 -3.84 -4.16
N GLN A 120 15.36 -2.59 -3.83
CA GLN A 120 14.75 -1.60 -4.70
C GLN A 120 15.58 -0.32 -4.68
N ASP A 121 15.57 0.39 -5.80
CA ASP A 121 16.08 1.74 -5.87
C ASP A 121 15.20 2.69 -5.06
N LEU A 122 15.80 3.70 -4.45
CA LEU A 122 15.08 4.73 -3.71
C LEU A 122 14.12 5.47 -4.64
N HIS A 123 12.85 5.57 -4.25
CA HIS A 123 11.78 6.14 -5.07
C HIS A 123 10.68 6.77 -4.20
N ALA A 124 9.84 7.57 -4.83
CA ALA A 124 8.51 7.91 -4.34
C ALA A 124 7.49 7.12 -5.18
N ASP A 125 6.42 6.61 -4.56
CA ASP A 125 5.40 5.83 -5.29
C ASP A 125 4.60 6.67 -6.29
N VAL A 126 4.42 7.95 -5.98
CA VAL A 126 3.48 8.83 -6.69
C VAL A 126 4.09 10.21 -6.95
N PRO A 127 3.66 10.87 -8.05
CA PRO A 127 4.00 12.27 -8.28
C PRO A 127 3.23 13.19 -7.33
N LYS A 128 3.53 14.48 -7.39
CA LYS A 128 2.72 15.56 -6.86
C LYS A 128 2.87 16.80 -7.75
N TYR A 129 1.82 17.60 -7.86
CA TYR A 129 1.83 18.82 -8.68
C TYR A 129 2.15 20.07 -7.85
N PHE A 130 1.86 20.04 -6.55
CA PHE A 130 2.09 21.15 -5.63
C PHE A 130 2.38 20.61 -4.23
N GLN A 131 2.79 21.47 -3.32
CA GLN A 131 2.99 21.10 -1.92
C GLN A 131 1.67 20.57 -1.32
N ASP A 132 1.76 19.49 -0.55
CA ASP A 132 0.61 18.82 0.10
C ASP A 132 -0.38 18.14 -0.87
N ASP A 133 -0.01 17.97 -2.14
CA ASP A 133 -0.78 17.18 -3.10
C ASP A 133 -0.56 15.67 -2.83
N TRP A 134 -1.19 15.18 -1.77
CA TRP A 134 -1.05 13.78 -1.37
C TRP A 134 -1.99 12.88 -2.17
N TRP A 135 -1.46 11.83 -2.76
CA TRP A 135 -2.19 10.93 -3.65
C TRP A 135 -2.52 9.61 -3.02
N VAL A 136 -1.59 9.04 -2.24
CA VAL A 136 -1.69 7.70 -1.68
C VAL A 136 -1.17 7.67 -0.25
N ALA A 137 -1.90 6.97 0.62
CA ALA A 137 -1.47 6.53 1.93
C ALA A 137 -1.20 5.03 1.89
N ASN A 138 -0.05 4.58 2.38
CA ASN A 138 0.39 3.20 2.38
C ASN A 138 0.51 2.66 3.80
N GLY A 139 -0.03 1.47 4.04
CA GLY A 139 0.19 0.67 5.24
C GLY A 139 1.02 -0.56 4.90
N ILE A 140 2.15 -0.74 5.58
CA ILE A 140 2.95 -1.97 5.54
C ILE A 140 2.59 -2.77 6.79
N LEU A 141 1.76 -3.79 6.61
CA LEU A 141 1.29 -4.67 7.68
C LEU A 141 2.23 -5.87 7.78
N LEU A 142 2.84 -6.06 8.93
CA LEU A 142 3.91 -7.04 9.16
C LEU A 142 3.34 -8.35 9.70
N PHE A 143 3.49 -9.44 8.96
CA PHE A 143 3.07 -10.77 9.41
C PHE A 143 4.22 -11.55 10.07
N ASP A 144 5.46 -11.20 9.74
CA ASP A 144 6.69 -11.65 10.39
C ASP A 144 7.41 -10.47 11.04
N ASP A 145 8.32 -10.74 11.96
CA ASP A 145 9.22 -9.72 12.50
C ASP A 145 10.05 -9.12 11.36
N MET A 146 10.10 -7.80 11.25
CA MET A 146 10.95 -7.10 10.31
C MET A 146 12.21 -6.65 11.03
N THR A 147 13.35 -7.15 10.57
CA THR A 147 14.68 -6.94 11.19
C THR A 147 15.65 -6.33 10.18
N LEU A 148 16.80 -5.86 10.64
CA LEU A 148 17.86 -5.34 9.76
C LEU A 148 18.40 -6.40 8.77
N GLU A 149 18.22 -7.68 9.06
CA GLU A 149 18.80 -8.77 8.28
C GLU A 149 17.85 -9.41 7.27
N ASN A 150 16.53 -9.27 7.45
CA ASN A 150 15.55 -9.89 6.52
C ASN A 150 14.96 -8.93 5.48
N GLY A 151 15.65 -7.82 5.22
CA GLY A 151 15.31 -6.89 4.14
C GLY A 151 14.23 -5.87 4.53
N PRO A 152 14.46 -5.05 5.56
CA PRO A 152 13.51 -4.03 5.99
C PRO A 152 13.29 -2.96 4.94
N THR A 153 12.15 -2.28 5.02
CA THR A 153 11.94 -1.06 4.23
C THR A 153 12.82 0.05 4.78
N ARG A 154 13.56 0.73 3.92
CA ARG A 154 14.29 1.97 4.25
C ARG A 154 13.43 3.17 3.90
N LEU A 155 13.48 4.21 4.72
CA LEU A 155 12.73 5.46 4.57
C LEU A 155 13.68 6.64 4.72
N VAL A 156 13.41 7.74 4.01
CA VAL A 156 14.08 9.03 4.22
C VAL A 156 13.09 9.99 4.89
N PRO A 157 13.13 10.14 6.23
CA PRO A 157 12.18 10.98 6.95
C PRO A 157 12.13 12.41 6.41
N GLY A 158 10.92 12.97 6.28
CA GLY A 158 10.68 14.33 5.76
C GLY A 158 10.82 14.50 4.25
N SER A 159 11.21 13.46 3.51
CA SER A 159 11.40 13.56 2.05
C SER A 159 10.10 13.73 1.26
N HIS A 160 8.94 13.38 1.83
CA HIS A 160 7.63 13.64 1.21
C HIS A 160 7.37 15.14 0.99
N LEU A 161 8.00 16.00 1.79
CA LEU A 161 7.94 17.47 1.64
C LEU A 161 8.80 17.98 0.48
N ARG A 162 9.69 17.14 -0.07
CA ARG A 162 10.57 17.44 -1.20
C ARG A 162 9.92 17.04 -2.52
N ALA A 163 10.61 17.35 -3.63
CA ALA A 163 10.23 16.88 -4.95
C ALA A 163 10.24 15.33 -5.00
N PRO A 164 9.29 14.70 -5.68
CA PRO A 164 9.31 13.25 -5.88
C PRO A 164 10.48 12.84 -6.77
N ILE A 165 11.08 11.69 -6.48
CA ILE A 165 12.22 11.13 -7.23
C ILE A 165 11.89 9.75 -7.77
N ASN A 166 12.51 9.37 -8.89
CA ASN A 166 12.50 8.01 -9.42
C ASN A 166 11.11 7.36 -9.37
N ILE A 167 10.09 8.13 -9.78
CA ILE A 167 8.71 7.67 -9.74
C ILE A 167 8.56 6.51 -10.72
N PRO A 168 7.97 5.39 -10.31
CA PRO A 168 7.59 4.33 -11.23
C PRO A 168 6.71 4.93 -12.33
N TYR A 169 6.87 4.45 -13.58
CA TYR A 169 6.06 4.94 -14.68
C TYR A 169 4.58 4.75 -14.37
N VAL A 170 3.90 5.87 -14.15
CA VAL A 170 2.46 5.92 -13.87
C VAL A 170 1.80 6.48 -15.11
N ASN A 171 1.01 5.67 -15.81
CA ASN A 171 0.25 6.14 -16.98
C ASN A 171 -1.01 6.90 -16.51
N ILE A 172 -0.79 8.06 -15.90
CA ILE A 172 -1.85 8.97 -15.41
C ILE A 172 -2.15 10.11 -16.40
N GLY A 173 -1.95 9.87 -17.69
CA GLY A 173 -2.10 10.91 -18.69
C GLY A 173 -0.89 11.82 -18.80
N ALA A 174 -1.09 13.07 -19.17
CA ALA A 174 -0.03 14.02 -19.46
C ALA A 174 0.63 14.64 -18.21
N TRP A 175 0.97 13.80 -17.18
CA TRP A 175 1.76 14.34 -16.08
C TRP A 175 3.19 14.62 -16.55
N GLU A 176 3.57 15.88 -16.51
CA GLU A 176 4.94 16.31 -16.73
C GLU A 176 5.54 16.75 -15.38
N PRO A 177 6.72 16.24 -15.01
CA PRO A 177 7.36 16.67 -13.78
C PRO A 177 7.69 18.16 -13.84
N THR A 178 7.35 18.89 -12.80
CA THR A 178 7.81 20.26 -12.62
C THR A 178 9.34 20.25 -12.54
N PRO A 179 10.04 21.12 -13.29
CA PRO A 179 11.50 21.23 -13.19
C PRO A 179 11.92 21.50 -11.74
N LEU A 180 12.93 20.75 -11.29
CA LEU A 180 13.50 20.93 -9.95
C LEU A 180 14.27 22.23 -9.85
N THR A 181 14.18 22.91 -8.72
CA THR A 181 15.10 24.00 -8.41
C THR A 181 16.53 23.47 -8.23
N PRO A 182 17.58 24.30 -8.31
CA PRO A 182 18.95 23.88 -8.03
C PRO A 182 19.12 23.24 -6.64
N GLU A 183 18.41 23.75 -5.65
CA GLU A 183 18.41 23.25 -4.27
C GLU A 183 17.77 21.86 -4.20
N GLU A 184 16.63 21.66 -4.84
CA GLU A 184 15.98 20.35 -4.94
C GLU A 184 16.85 19.35 -5.71
N GLN A 185 17.44 19.78 -6.82
CA GLN A 185 18.34 18.95 -7.62
C GLN A 185 19.56 18.48 -6.81
N ALA A 186 20.08 19.30 -5.92
CA ALA A 186 21.20 18.94 -5.04
C ALA A 186 20.84 17.85 -4.03
N LEU A 187 19.57 17.70 -3.70
CA LEU A 187 19.07 16.66 -2.78
C LEU A 187 18.82 15.31 -3.49
N VAL A 188 18.71 15.29 -4.81
CA VAL A 188 18.45 14.08 -5.59
C VAL A 188 19.68 13.15 -5.51
N PRO A 189 19.52 11.87 -5.11
CA PRO A 189 20.62 10.92 -5.11
C PRO A 189 21.23 10.76 -6.51
N LYS A 190 22.55 10.69 -6.57
CA LYS A 190 23.26 10.32 -7.83
C LYS A 190 23.12 8.84 -8.17
N ASP A 191 22.87 8.01 -7.16
CA ASP A 191 22.70 6.57 -7.26
C ASP A 191 21.58 6.14 -6.30
N PHE A 192 20.43 5.82 -6.85
CA PHE A 192 19.24 5.43 -6.07
C PHE A 192 19.40 4.07 -5.38
N SER A 193 20.35 3.25 -5.83
CA SER A 193 20.62 1.94 -5.22
C SER A 193 21.35 2.06 -3.87
N LYS A 194 22.02 3.17 -3.61
CA LYS A 194 22.85 3.39 -2.42
C LYS A 194 22.05 3.93 -1.22
N PRO A 195 22.55 3.74 0.00
CA PRO A 195 21.99 4.41 1.17
C PRO A 195 21.98 5.92 1.02
N TYR A 196 20.88 6.54 1.48
CA TYR A 196 20.73 7.99 1.51
C TYR A 196 21.08 8.54 2.91
N PRO A 197 21.78 9.67 3.03
CA PRO A 197 22.10 10.27 4.33
C PRO A 197 20.83 10.52 5.18
N GLY A 198 20.82 9.99 6.41
CA GLY A 198 19.70 10.14 7.34
C GLY A 198 18.53 9.17 7.09
N GLU A 199 18.66 8.21 6.18
CA GLU A 199 17.66 7.16 6.05
C GLU A 199 17.58 6.30 7.31
N ILE A 200 16.40 5.74 7.55
CA ILE A 200 16.13 4.81 8.63
C ILE A 200 15.58 3.49 8.08
N TYR A 201 15.59 2.46 8.90
CA TYR A 201 15.04 1.15 8.56
C TYR A 201 13.84 0.85 9.45
N VAL A 202 12.74 0.45 8.84
CA VAL A 202 11.55 -0.02 9.56
C VAL A 202 11.88 -1.38 10.17
N THR A 203 12.00 -1.43 11.48
CA THR A 203 12.16 -2.68 12.23
C THR A 203 11.09 -2.76 13.30
N ALA A 204 10.36 -3.87 13.35
CA ALA A 204 9.26 -4.05 14.30
C ALA A 204 8.84 -5.53 14.38
N PRO A 205 8.21 -5.94 15.49
CA PRO A 205 7.64 -7.29 15.62
C PRO A 205 6.44 -7.48 14.68
N ALA A 206 6.15 -8.74 14.38
CA ALA A 206 4.92 -9.15 13.71
C ALA A 206 3.67 -8.56 14.41
N GLY A 207 2.69 -8.17 13.62
CA GLY A 207 1.49 -7.48 14.09
C GLY A 207 1.61 -5.96 14.12
N SER A 208 2.77 -5.41 13.78
CA SER A 208 2.99 -3.98 13.62
C SER A 208 2.51 -3.48 12.25
N VAL A 209 2.20 -2.19 12.18
CA VAL A 209 1.86 -1.49 10.92
C VAL A 209 2.70 -0.22 10.81
N ALA A 210 3.49 -0.12 9.75
CA ALA A 210 4.09 1.14 9.37
C ALA A 210 3.15 1.87 8.40
N VAL A 211 2.78 3.11 8.72
CA VAL A 211 1.90 3.95 7.91
C VAL A 211 2.73 5.06 7.29
N LEU A 212 2.62 5.21 5.96
CA LEU A 212 3.44 6.12 5.18
C LEU A 212 2.58 6.99 4.26
N ASN A 213 3.02 8.23 4.07
CA ASN A 213 2.67 9.02 2.90
C ASN A 213 3.48 8.48 1.71
N SER A 214 2.84 8.03 0.63
CA SER A 214 3.52 7.41 -0.52
C SER A 214 4.41 8.37 -1.35
N SER A 215 4.38 9.67 -1.04
CA SER A 215 5.37 10.63 -1.55
C SER A 215 6.72 10.57 -0.79
N LEU A 216 6.78 9.86 0.34
CA LEU A 216 8.01 9.63 1.10
C LEU A 216 8.99 8.79 0.28
N TRP A 217 10.25 9.21 0.22
CA TRP A 217 11.29 8.42 -0.45
C TRP A 217 11.57 7.16 0.37
N HIS A 218 11.40 6.02 -0.28
CA HIS A 218 11.54 4.73 0.38
C HIS A 218 12.05 3.66 -0.60
N ALA A 219 12.45 2.53 -0.06
CA ALA A 219 12.80 1.36 -0.86
C ALA A 219 12.83 0.07 -0.01
N GLY A 220 12.62 -1.06 -0.64
CA GLY A 220 12.96 -2.36 -0.06
C GLY A 220 14.47 -2.56 -0.02
N THR A 221 14.96 -3.28 0.98
CA THR A 221 16.36 -3.70 1.07
C THR A 221 16.51 -5.21 0.86
N THR A 222 17.73 -5.66 0.62
CA THR A 222 18.03 -7.07 0.40
C THR A 222 17.76 -7.89 1.65
N ASN A 223 17.01 -8.98 1.54
CA ASN A 223 16.92 -10.00 2.58
C ASN A 223 18.23 -10.79 2.63
N LYS A 224 19.07 -10.51 3.62
CA LYS A 224 20.39 -11.15 3.78
C LYS A 224 20.28 -12.49 4.50
N SER A 225 19.39 -12.59 5.48
CA SER A 225 19.26 -13.76 6.36
C SER A 225 18.50 -14.93 5.74
N GLY A 226 17.62 -14.66 4.78
CA GLY A 226 16.66 -15.64 4.27
C GLY A 226 15.48 -15.90 5.21
N ALA A 227 15.41 -15.25 6.38
CA ALA A 227 14.23 -15.29 7.22
C ALA A 227 13.04 -14.63 6.48
N ARG A 228 11.85 -15.19 6.70
CA ARG A 228 10.63 -14.68 6.05
C ARG A 228 10.33 -13.25 6.45
N ARG A 229 9.82 -12.49 5.51
CA ARG A 229 9.37 -11.11 5.71
C ARG A 229 8.08 -10.87 4.93
N ARG A 230 7.05 -11.62 5.28
CA ARG A 230 5.73 -11.50 4.66
C ARG A 230 5.06 -10.23 5.16
N VAL A 231 4.67 -9.39 4.23
CA VAL A 231 3.96 -8.15 4.51
C VAL A 231 2.77 -7.99 3.55
N LEU A 232 1.79 -7.22 3.98
CA LEU A 232 0.77 -6.68 3.12
C LEU A 232 1.00 -5.18 2.93
N HIS A 233 1.22 -4.75 1.71
CA HIS A 233 1.08 -3.36 1.31
C HIS A 233 -0.40 -3.09 1.01
N LEU A 234 -1.07 -2.39 1.94
CA LEU A 234 -2.45 -1.96 1.78
C LEU A 234 -2.46 -0.45 1.56
N THR A 235 -2.90 -0.04 0.39
CA THR A 235 -2.82 1.35 -0.03
C THR A 235 -4.20 1.93 -0.31
N TYR A 236 -4.38 3.20 0.08
CA TYR A 236 -5.57 4.01 -0.21
C TYR A 236 -5.17 5.20 -1.07
N THR A 237 -5.97 5.51 -2.09
CA THR A 237 -5.77 6.67 -2.96
C THR A 237 -6.90 7.66 -2.77
N ARG A 238 -6.63 8.93 -3.06
CA ARG A 238 -7.65 9.97 -3.15
C ARG A 238 -8.76 9.53 -4.12
N ARG A 239 -10.01 9.78 -3.78
CA ARG A 239 -11.16 9.18 -4.50
C ARG A 239 -11.28 9.60 -5.96
N ASP A 240 -10.78 10.77 -6.34
CA ASP A 240 -10.75 11.29 -7.71
C ASP A 240 -9.65 10.62 -8.57
N LEU A 241 -8.69 9.93 -7.95
CA LEU A 241 -7.60 9.26 -8.64
C LEU A 241 -7.95 7.79 -8.93
N PRO A 242 -7.31 7.18 -9.94
CA PRO A 242 -7.54 5.78 -10.26
C PRO A 242 -6.94 4.85 -9.22
N GLN A 243 -7.49 3.64 -9.16
CA GLN A 243 -6.96 2.53 -8.35
C GLN A 243 -5.82 1.83 -9.09
N GLN A 244 -4.85 1.28 -8.38
CA GLN A 244 -3.84 0.38 -8.92
C GLN A 244 -4.50 -0.89 -9.49
N LEU A 245 -5.45 -1.45 -8.73
CA LEU A 245 -6.33 -2.52 -9.17
C LEU A 245 -7.76 -1.99 -9.13
N VAL A 246 -8.41 -1.86 -10.29
CA VAL A 246 -9.80 -1.40 -10.39
C VAL A 246 -10.71 -2.48 -9.80
N GLN A 247 -11.11 -2.33 -8.54
CA GLN A 247 -11.82 -3.38 -7.79
C GLN A 247 -13.13 -3.81 -8.45
N ARG A 248 -13.83 -2.91 -9.12
CA ARG A 248 -15.07 -3.23 -9.87
C ARG A 248 -14.89 -4.29 -10.94
N ASP A 249 -13.71 -4.36 -11.55
CA ASP A 249 -13.44 -5.32 -12.62
C ASP A 249 -13.20 -6.73 -12.08
N TYR A 250 -12.95 -6.85 -10.78
CA TYR A 250 -12.56 -8.10 -10.14
C TYR A 250 -13.54 -8.58 -9.05
N VAL A 251 -14.42 -7.71 -8.55
CA VAL A 251 -15.31 -8.07 -7.44
C VAL A 251 -16.16 -9.31 -7.79
N THR A 252 -16.03 -10.34 -6.96
CA THR A 252 -16.84 -11.56 -7.04
C THR A 252 -18.10 -11.41 -6.20
N GLU A 253 -19.12 -12.22 -6.47
CA GLU A 253 -20.34 -12.29 -5.66
C GLU A 253 -20.00 -12.62 -4.19
N GLY A 254 -19.08 -13.58 -3.98
CA GLY A 254 -18.63 -13.97 -2.65
C GLY A 254 -17.98 -12.83 -1.88
N LEU A 255 -17.12 -12.02 -2.53
CA LEU A 255 -16.55 -10.82 -1.93
C LEU A 255 -17.65 -9.79 -1.65
N TYR A 256 -18.46 -9.46 -2.64
CA TYR A 256 -19.50 -8.44 -2.51
C TYR A 256 -20.48 -8.72 -1.36
N THR A 257 -20.89 -9.99 -1.22
CA THR A 257 -21.87 -10.40 -0.20
C THR A 257 -21.31 -10.32 1.22
N ARG A 258 -20.02 -10.64 1.44
CA ARG A 258 -19.42 -10.60 2.78
C ARG A 258 -18.97 -9.20 3.21
N LEU A 259 -18.83 -8.26 2.28
CA LEU A 259 -18.48 -6.87 2.58
C LEU A 259 -19.67 -6.08 3.10
N SER A 260 -19.46 -5.28 4.16
CA SER A 260 -20.44 -4.28 4.60
C SER A 260 -20.58 -3.16 3.55
N PRO A 261 -21.68 -2.36 3.59
CA PRO A 261 -21.80 -1.19 2.72
C PRO A 261 -20.62 -0.21 2.84
N ALA A 262 -20.03 -0.07 4.03
CA ALA A 262 -18.88 0.79 4.26
C ALA A 262 -17.62 0.24 3.56
N HIS A 263 -17.37 -1.06 3.65
CA HIS A 263 -16.26 -1.71 2.93
C HIS A 263 -16.45 -1.57 1.41
N ARG A 264 -17.66 -1.83 0.89
CA ARG A 264 -17.97 -1.69 -0.53
C ARG A 264 -17.74 -0.27 -1.03
N PHE A 265 -18.11 0.74 -0.21
CA PHE A 265 -17.83 2.13 -0.51
C PHE A 265 -16.33 2.41 -0.57
N LEU A 266 -15.54 1.97 0.41
CA LEU A 266 -14.08 2.16 0.43
C LEU A 266 -13.40 1.40 -0.71
N MET A 267 -13.91 0.25 -1.11
CA MET A 267 -13.41 -0.50 -2.28
C MET A 267 -13.83 0.07 -3.63
N ASP A 268 -14.74 1.05 -3.64
CA ASP A 268 -15.32 1.63 -4.85
C ASP A 268 -16.07 0.62 -5.71
N VAL A 269 -16.76 -0.34 -5.09
CA VAL A 269 -17.55 -1.39 -5.76
C VAL A 269 -19.06 -1.22 -5.61
N GLU A 270 -19.53 -0.19 -4.90
CA GLU A 270 -20.95 0.14 -4.86
C GLU A 270 -21.44 0.58 -6.25
N PRO A 271 -22.69 0.23 -6.63
CA PRO A 271 -23.29 0.75 -7.84
C PRO A 271 -23.36 2.29 -7.78
N THR A 272 -22.92 2.96 -8.83
CA THR A 272 -23.20 4.39 -8.99
C THR A 272 -24.69 4.54 -9.30
N GLU A 273 -25.39 5.56 -8.75
CA GLU A 273 -26.81 5.83 -8.95
C GLU A 273 -27.24 6.02 -10.42
N ALA A 274 -26.32 6.02 -11.35
CA ALA A 274 -26.57 6.03 -12.79
C ALA A 274 -26.72 4.60 -13.33
N GLY A 275 -27.75 3.90 -12.91
CA GLY A 275 -28.51 2.95 -13.75
C GLY A 275 -27.80 1.74 -14.36
N SER A 276 -26.70 1.23 -13.83
CA SER A 276 -26.22 -0.10 -14.18
C SER A 276 -25.52 -0.76 -12.98
N ALA A 277 -26.23 -1.64 -12.31
CA ALA A 277 -25.57 -2.71 -11.57
C ALA A 277 -24.72 -3.47 -12.60
N ALA A 278 -23.41 -3.25 -12.60
CA ALA A 278 -22.52 -4.19 -13.24
C ALA A 278 -22.67 -5.50 -12.44
N ALA A 279 -23.34 -6.48 -13.05
CA ALA A 279 -23.40 -7.81 -12.49
C ALA A 279 -21.96 -8.28 -12.19
N PRO A 280 -21.73 -8.99 -11.07
CA PRO A 280 -20.42 -9.56 -10.76
C PRO A 280 -19.94 -10.30 -11.99
N ARG A 281 -18.89 -9.81 -12.63
CA ARG A 281 -18.32 -10.51 -13.78
C ARG A 281 -17.52 -11.68 -13.21
N ARG A 282 -17.83 -12.89 -13.69
CA ARG A 282 -16.93 -14.03 -13.51
C ARG A 282 -15.53 -13.59 -13.88
N ALA A 283 -14.55 -13.92 -13.04
CA ALA A 283 -13.15 -13.66 -13.27
C ALA A 283 -12.71 -14.25 -14.63
N ALA A 284 -12.93 -13.48 -15.69
CA ALA A 284 -12.29 -13.70 -16.96
C ALA A 284 -10.97 -12.93 -16.85
N GLY A 285 -9.87 -13.65 -16.69
CA GLY A 285 -8.55 -13.07 -16.74
C GLY A 285 -8.45 -12.22 -18.02
N ARG A 286 -8.46 -10.92 -17.88
CA ARG A 286 -8.08 -10.03 -18.95
C ARG A 286 -6.56 -10.00 -19.01
N ALA A 287 -6.01 -10.79 -19.91
CA ALA A 287 -4.72 -10.44 -20.51
C ALA A 287 -4.85 -9.02 -21.05
N GLY A 288 -4.18 -8.04 -20.46
CA GLY A 288 -4.07 -6.68 -20.99
C GLY A 288 -4.54 -5.52 -20.12
N ALA A 289 -4.79 -5.67 -18.83
CA ALA A 289 -4.81 -4.52 -17.94
C ALA A 289 -3.39 -3.93 -17.92
N LYS A 290 -3.19 -2.77 -18.55
CA LYS A 290 -1.91 -2.06 -18.49
C LYS A 290 -1.70 -1.69 -17.02
N ASN A 291 -0.70 -2.31 -16.41
CA ASN A 291 -0.33 -2.05 -15.04
C ASN A 291 0.15 -0.61 -14.92
N TRP A 292 -0.26 0.08 -13.87
CA TRP A 292 0.18 1.43 -13.52
C TRP A 292 1.68 1.49 -13.19
N TRP A 293 2.31 0.33 -12.97
CA TRP A 293 3.65 0.15 -12.41
C TRP A 293 4.63 -0.56 -13.38
N ASN A 294 4.31 -0.62 -14.66
CA ASN A 294 5.22 -1.15 -15.70
C ASN A 294 5.66 -0.05 -16.66
#